data_2bbad87586decd3f106602dc9ac264ff
#
_entry.id   2bbad87586decd3f106602dc9ac264ff
#
_cell.length_a   1.000
_cell.length_b   1.000
_cell.length_c   1.000
_cell.angle_alpha   90.00
_cell.angle_beta   90.00
_cell.angle_gamma   90.00
#
_symmetry.space_group_name_H-M   'P 1'
#
loop_
_entity.id
_entity.type
_entity.pdbx_description
1 polymer ?
#
loop_
_entity_poly.entity_id
_entity_poly.type
_entity_poly.pdbx_seq_one_letter_code
_entity_poly.pdbx_strand_id
1 'polypeptide(L)'
;MTIAVITYNSNLESVDTIIINMPLKTIQFYGYLGVLPFIFFTIAPWLSADFSEISLKAISLYGGVIISFLGGTAWGWNPNSINNIRFGIGCTFINLIVILFLFTNFLFSLIICFLAFPLFLYYESLNNSTFKNNSEYAEMRRILTLLVTICYFI
;
A
#
# COMPACT_ATOMS: atom_id res chain seq x y z
N MET A 1 43.05 -0.81 -15.68
CA MET A 1 41.74 -1.45 -15.52
C MET A 1 41.20 -1.32 -14.09
N THR A 2 42.02 -1.11 -13.07
CA THR A 2 41.66 -1.03 -11.65
C THR A 2 40.97 0.28 -11.24
N ILE A 3 41.30 1.40 -11.93
CA ILE A 3 40.73 2.74 -11.62
C ILE A 3 39.24 2.87 -12.00
N ALA A 4 38.82 2.21 -13.07
CA ALA A 4 37.41 2.26 -13.52
C ALA A 4 36.45 1.49 -12.58
N VAL A 5 36.97 0.43 -11.92
CA VAL A 5 36.17 -0.36 -10.98
C VAL A 5 35.97 0.39 -9.65
N ILE A 6 36.98 1.14 -9.18
CA ILE A 6 36.89 1.93 -7.94
C ILE A 6 35.92 3.10 -8.12
N THR A 7 35.93 3.76 -9.30
CA THR A 7 35.00 4.89 -9.57
C THR A 7 33.54 4.40 -9.72
N TYR A 8 33.33 3.21 -10.26
CA TYR A 8 32.00 2.61 -10.36
C TYR A 8 31.43 2.24 -8.99
N ASN A 9 32.24 1.67 -8.11
CA ASN A 9 31.81 1.34 -6.74
C ASN A 9 31.50 2.57 -5.88
N SER A 10 32.29 3.65 -6.00
CA SER A 10 32.03 4.88 -5.24
C SER A 10 30.73 5.56 -5.66
N ASN A 11 30.34 5.45 -6.95
CA ASN A 11 29.06 5.98 -7.43
C ASN A 11 27.88 5.14 -6.96
N LEU A 12 28.02 3.82 -6.84
CA LEU A 12 26.95 2.95 -6.30
C LEU A 12 26.74 3.20 -4.81
N GLU A 13 27.81 3.31 -4.01
CA GLU A 13 27.69 3.64 -2.58
C GLU A 13 27.06 5.02 -2.36
N SER A 14 27.36 6.01 -3.20
CA SER A 14 26.73 7.34 -3.10
C SER A 14 25.24 7.31 -3.47
N VAL A 15 24.83 6.53 -4.47
CA VAL A 15 23.43 6.36 -4.85
C VAL A 15 22.66 5.60 -3.78
N ASP A 16 23.22 4.53 -3.23
CA ASP A 16 22.60 3.77 -2.14
C ASP A 16 22.46 4.64 -0.88
N THR A 17 23.45 5.48 -0.57
CA THR A 17 23.39 6.41 0.58
C THR A 17 22.33 7.52 0.38
N ILE A 18 22.10 7.98 -0.85
CA ILE A 18 21.06 8.98 -1.17
C ILE A 18 19.67 8.35 -1.06
N ILE A 19 19.48 7.10 -1.47
CA ILE A 19 18.19 6.39 -1.38
C ILE A 19 17.85 6.08 0.09
N ILE A 20 18.84 5.76 0.93
CA ILE A 20 18.66 5.47 2.36
C ILE A 20 18.31 6.72 3.18
N ASN A 21 18.67 7.91 2.70
CA ASN A 21 18.39 9.18 3.37
C ASN A 21 17.08 9.87 2.96
N MET A 22 16.13 9.19 2.31
CA MET A 22 14.76 9.73 2.24
C MET A 22 14.25 9.90 3.67
N PRO A 23 13.92 11.14 4.10
CA PRO A 23 13.51 11.34 5.48
C PRO A 23 12.23 10.54 5.73
N LEU A 24 12.29 9.59 6.67
CA LEU A 24 11.17 8.76 7.12
C LEU A 24 9.91 9.61 7.34
N LYS A 25 10.09 10.83 7.83
CA LYS A 25 9.03 11.82 8.03
C LYS A 25 8.27 12.15 6.74
N THR A 26 8.95 12.19 5.58
CA THR A 26 8.30 12.45 4.29
C THR A 26 7.44 11.26 3.87
N ILE A 27 7.95 10.04 4.02
CA ILE A 27 7.19 8.82 3.71
C ILE A 27 5.97 8.70 4.63
N GLN A 28 6.15 9.00 5.92
CA GLN A 28 5.06 9.03 6.90
C GLN A 28 3.98 10.05 6.52
N PHE A 29 4.38 11.27 6.17
CA PHE A 29 3.44 12.32 5.76
C PHE A 29 2.58 11.91 4.57
N TYR A 30 3.19 11.41 3.49
CA TYR A 30 2.45 10.93 2.32
C TYR A 30 1.61 9.68 2.61
N GLY A 31 2.08 8.81 3.50
CA GLY A 31 1.31 7.66 3.97
C GLY A 31 0.00 8.08 4.65
N TYR A 32 0.06 9.02 5.59
CA TYR A 32 -1.13 9.54 6.26
C TYR A 32 -2.04 10.35 5.32
N LEU A 33 -1.47 11.07 4.36
CA LEU A 33 -2.25 11.78 3.34
C LEU A 33 -3.10 10.79 2.50
N GLY A 34 -2.58 9.59 2.24
CA GLY A 34 -3.29 8.54 1.54
C GLY A 34 -4.52 7.98 2.29
N VAL A 35 -4.63 8.22 3.61
CA VAL A 35 -5.81 7.80 4.39
C VAL A 35 -6.96 8.80 4.29
N LEU A 36 -6.70 10.06 3.96
CA LEU A 36 -7.73 11.10 3.91
C LEU A 36 -8.94 10.75 3.01
N PRO A 37 -8.76 10.20 1.79
CA PRO A 37 -9.90 9.80 0.98
C PRO A 37 -10.74 8.68 1.63
N PHE A 38 -10.11 7.73 2.36
CA PHE A 38 -10.86 6.72 3.10
C PHE A 38 -11.77 7.35 4.15
N ILE A 39 -11.23 8.26 4.97
CA ILE A 39 -11.99 8.98 5.99
C ILE A 39 -13.13 9.77 5.34
N PHE A 40 -12.84 10.48 4.26
CA PHE A 40 -13.85 11.27 3.55
C PHE A 40 -15.02 10.40 3.06
N PHE A 41 -14.74 9.30 2.36
CA PHE A 41 -15.78 8.42 1.84
C PHE A 41 -16.51 7.65 2.94
N THR A 42 -15.91 7.43 4.10
CA THR A 42 -16.58 6.83 5.27
C THR A 42 -17.56 7.80 5.92
N ILE A 43 -17.26 9.10 5.96
CA ILE A 43 -18.10 10.12 6.58
C ILE A 43 -19.21 10.61 5.63
N ALA A 44 -18.96 10.62 4.33
CA ALA A 44 -19.89 11.18 3.33
C ALA A 44 -21.33 10.61 3.38
N PRO A 45 -21.57 9.30 3.64
CA PRO A 45 -22.91 8.74 3.80
C PRO A 45 -23.71 9.35 4.95
N TRP A 46 -23.01 9.80 6.01
CA TRP A 46 -23.66 10.41 7.19
C TRP A 46 -24.13 11.84 6.92
N LEU A 47 -23.57 12.50 5.89
CA LEU A 47 -23.96 13.86 5.51
C LEU A 47 -25.20 13.88 4.62
N SER A 48 -25.39 12.88 3.76
CA SER A 48 -26.57 12.73 2.92
C SER A 48 -26.74 11.28 2.46
N ALA A 49 -27.96 10.76 2.52
CA ALA A 49 -28.30 9.42 2.06
C ALA A 49 -28.01 9.21 0.56
N ASP A 50 -28.11 10.25 -0.25
CA ASP A 50 -27.86 10.21 -1.71
C ASP A 50 -26.39 9.88 -2.02
N PHE A 51 -25.46 10.19 -1.10
CA PHE A 51 -24.04 9.89 -1.25
C PHE A 51 -23.65 8.49 -0.79
N SER A 52 -24.55 7.73 -0.17
CA SER A 52 -24.21 6.45 0.46
C SER A 52 -23.65 5.44 -0.55
N GLU A 53 -24.38 5.15 -1.61
CA GLU A 53 -23.94 4.15 -2.61
C GLU A 53 -22.68 4.60 -3.36
N ILE A 54 -22.61 5.88 -3.73
CA ILE A 54 -21.46 6.45 -4.44
C ILE A 54 -20.20 6.37 -3.57
N SER A 55 -20.32 6.72 -2.29
CA SER A 55 -19.20 6.69 -1.35
C SER A 55 -18.69 5.28 -1.10
N LEU A 56 -19.58 4.29 -0.95
CA LEU A 56 -19.20 2.90 -0.78
C LEU A 56 -18.50 2.32 -2.02
N LYS A 57 -18.94 2.69 -3.21
CA LYS A 57 -18.25 2.35 -4.46
C LYS A 57 -16.90 3.06 -4.57
N ALA A 58 -16.84 4.34 -4.21
CA ALA A 58 -15.61 5.12 -4.26
C ALA A 58 -14.54 4.61 -3.29
N ILE A 59 -14.90 4.26 -2.05
CA ILE A 59 -13.96 3.70 -1.07
C ILE A 59 -13.42 2.34 -1.53
N SER A 60 -14.26 1.50 -2.15
CA SER A 60 -13.84 0.21 -2.71
C SER A 60 -12.87 0.39 -3.87
N LEU A 61 -13.19 1.28 -4.81
CA LEU A 61 -12.33 1.56 -5.96
C LEU A 61 -10.97 2.12 -5.50
N TYR A 62 -11.01 3.11 -4.61
CA TYR A 62 -9.79 3.71 -4.06
C TYR A 62 -8.94 2.68 -3.32
N GLY A 63 -9.56 1.83 -2.50
CA GLY A 63 -8.87 0.76 -1.80
C GLY A 63 -8.20 -0.24 -2.73
N GLY A 64 -8.88 -0.65 -3.80
CA GLY A 64 -8.29 -1.52 -4.82
C GLY A 64 -7.08 -0.90 -5.50
N VAL A 65 -7.14 0.41 -5.84
CA VAL A 65 -6.00 1.16 -6.41
C VAL A 65 -4.83 1.19 -5.42
N ILE A 66 -5.08 1.47 -4.14
CA ILE A 66 -4.03 1.50 -3.10
C ILE A 66 -3.41 0.11 -2.92
N ILE A 67 -4.19 -0.97 -2.87
CA ILE A 67 -3.66 -2.34 -2.79
C ILE A 67 -2.76 -2.66 -3.99
N SER A 68 -3.17 -2.28 -5.20
CA SER A 68 -2.36 -2.45 -6.41
C SER A 68 -1.04 -1.66 -6.34
N PHE A 69 -1.10 -0.40 -5.88
CA PHE A 69 0.08 0.43 -5.67
C PHE A 69 1.03 -0.19 -4.63
N LEU A 70 0.51 -0.63 -3.50
CA LEU A 70 1.30 -1.31 -2.46
C LEU A 70 1.93 -2.60 -2.99
N GLY A 71 1.18 -3.38 -3.79
CA GLY A 71 1.70 -4.55 -4.48
C GLY A 71 2.91 -4.23 -5.36
N GLY A 72 2.88 -3.09 -6.06
CA GLY A 72 4.04 -2.58 -6.82
C GLY A 72 5.25 -2.30 -5.96
N THR A 73 5.08 -1.77 -4.74
CA THR A 73 6.22 -1.52 -3.82
C THR A 73 6.90 -2.81 -3.35
N ALA A 74 6.17 -3.94 -3.31
CA ALA A 74 6.72 -5.23 -2.91
C ALA A 74 7.86 -5.72 -3.82
N TRP A 75 7.89 -5.29 -5.07
CA TRP A 75 8.97 -5.62 -6.01
C TRP A 75 10.31 -5.03 -5.56
N GLY A 76 10.29 -3.85 -4.93
CA GLY A 76 11.49 -3.17 -4.43
C GLY A 76 12.07 -3.75 -3.14
N TRP A 77 11.33 -4.58 -2.38
CA TRP A 77 11.82 -5.11 -1.10
C TRP A 77 12.97 -6.11 -1.27
N ASN A 78 12.92 -6.93 -2.31
CA ASN A 78 14.01 -7.83 -2.71
C ASN A 78 13.86 -8.13 -4.21
N PRO A 79 14.67 -7.47 -5.07
CA PRO A 79 14.57 -7.62 -6.53
C PRO A 79 14.79 -9.05 -7.04
N ASN A 80 15.49 -9.89 -6.27
CA ASN A 80 15.76 -11.28 -6.62
C ASN A 80 14.67 -12.25 -6.16
N SER A 81 13.65 -11.78 -5.43
CA SER A 81 12.57 -12.61 -4.93
C SER A 81 11.41 -12.68 -5.91
N ILE A 82 11.31 -13.79 -6.63
CA ILE A 82 10.18 -14.05 -7.53
C ILE A 82 8.84 -14.06 -6.78
N ASN A 83 8.85 -14.40 -5.48
CA ASN A 83 7.64 -14.40 -4.66
C ASN A 83 7.09 -12.99 -4.44
N ASN A 84 7.94 -11.98 -4.26
CA ASN A 84 7.52 -10.59 -4.12
C ASN A 84 6.90 -10.06 -5.43
N ILE A 85 7.48 -10.46 -6.58
CA ILE A 85 6.92 -10.12 -7.89
C ILE A 85 5.54 -10.76 -8.06
N ARG A 86 5.41 -12.05 -7.80
CA ARG A 86 4.12 -12.77 -7.88
C ARG A 86 3.08 -12.19 -6.95
N PHE A 87 3.47 -11.83 -5.73
CA PHE A 87 2.59 -11.20 -4.77
C PHE A 87 2.09 -9.83 -5.26
N GLY A 88 2.98 -8.99 -5.80
CA GLY A 88 2.62 -7.69 -6.38
C GLY A 88 1.66 -7.82 -7.57
N ILE A 89 1.89 -8.80 -8.45
CA ILE A 89 0.96 -9.12 -9.54
C ILE A 89 -0.39 -9.57 -8.96
N GLY A 90 -0.39 -10.41 -7.91
CA GLY A 90 -1.61 -10.84 -7.22
C GLY A 90 -2.42 -9.66 -6.69
N CYS A 91 -1.78 -8.63 -6.10
CA CYS A 91 -2.44 -7.41 -5.64
C CYS A 91 -3.12 -6.64 -6.80
N THR A 92 -2.51 -6.62 -7.99
CA THR A 92 -3.12 -6.02 -9.18
C THR A 92 -4.36 -6.81 -9.63
N PHE A 93 -4.30 -8.15 -9.60
CA PHE A 93 -5.48 -8.98 -9.88
C PHE A 93 -6.59 -8.78 -8.86
N ILE A 94 -6.26 -8.61 -7.57
CA ILE A 94 -7.26 -8.27 -6.54
C ILE A 94 -7.98 -6.97 -6.91
N ASN A 95 -7.26 -5.93 -7.36
CA ASN A 95 -7.88 -4.70 -7.80
C ASN A 95 -8.83 -4.90 -9.00
N LEU A 96 -8.45 -5.73 -9.99
CA LEU A 96 -9.34 -6.06 -11.11
C LEU A 96 -10.62 -6.77 -10.65
N ILE A 97 -10.52 -7.67 -9.68
CA ILE A 97 -11.67 -8.34 -9.07
C ILE A 97 -12.55 -7.34 -8.32
N VAL A 98 -11.96 -6.40 -7.56
CA VAL A 98 -12.69 -5.32 -6.89
C VAL A 98 -13.50 -4.51 -7.91
N ILE A 99 -12.90 -4.11 -9.03
CA ILE A 99 -13.57 -3.36 -10.09
C ILE A 99 -14.72 -4.17 -10.70
N LEU A 100 -14.52 -5.47 -10.95
CA LEU A 100 -15.58 -6.34 -11.48
C LEU A 100 -16.79 -6.40 -10.53
N PHE A 101 -16.54 -6.61 -9.22
CA PHE A 101 -17.60 -6.67 -8.22
C PHE A 101 -18.25 -5.31 -7.95
N LEU A 102 -17.57 -4.20 -8.22
CA LEU A 102 -18.13 -2.87 -8.08
C LEU A 102 -19.41 -2.67 -8.93
N PHE A 103 -19.46 -3.32 -10.11
CA PHE A 103 -20.60 -3.23 -11.03
C PHE A 103 -21.66 -4.32 -10.80
N THR A 104 -21.30 -5.44 -10.18
CA THR A 104 -22.21 -6.57 -9.98
C THR A 104 -22.76 -6.62 -8.55
N ASN A 105 -21.89 -6.54 -7.56
CA ASN A 105 -22.26 -6.55 -6.14
C ASN A 105 -21.16 -5.86 -5.31
N PHE A 106 -21.31 -4.57 -5.08
CA PHE A 106 -20.28 -3.74 -4.41
C PHE A 106 -19.95 -4.18 -2.98
N LEU A 107 -20.85 -4.93 -2.28
CA LEU A 107 -20.58 -5.47 -0.96
C LEU A 107 -19.41 -6.46 -0.99
N PHE A 108 -19.31 -7.28 -2.04
CA PHE A 108 -18.15 -8.16 -2.19
C PHE A 108 -16.85 -7.39 -2.41
N SER A 109 -16.90 -6.26 -3.15
CA SER A 109 -15.72 -5.42 -3.33
C SER A 109 -15.23 -4.81 -2.01
N LEU A 110 -16.15 -4.40 -1.12
CA LEU A 110 -15.83 -3.92 0.23
C LEU A 110 -15.16 -5.02 1.07
N ILE A 111 -15.73 -6.22 1.08
CA ILE A 111 -15.17 -7.38 1.83
C ILE A 111 -13.77 -7.73 1.32
N ILE A 112 -13.55 -7.74 0.00
CA ILE A 112 -12.26 -8.02 -0.59
C ILE A 112 -11.23 -6.98 -0.13
N CYS A 113 -11.54 -5.68 -0.20
CA CYS A 113 -10.66 -4.63 0.26
C CYS A 113 -10.40 -4.72 1.77
N PHE A 114 -11.44 -4.95 2.59
CA PHE A 114 -11.32 -5.14 4.03
C PHE A 114 -10.30 -6.23 4.40
N LEU A 115 -10.32 -7.35 3.69
CA LEU A 115 -9.39 -8.46 3.94
C LEU A 115 -8.01 -8.23 3.31
N ALA A 116 -7.94 -7.54 2.18
CA ALA A 116 -6.69 -7.35 1.43
C ALA A 116 -5.65 -6.52 2.22
N PHE A 117 -6.06 -5.47 2.94
CA PHE A 117 -5.14 -4.63 3.70
C PHE A 117 -4.42 -5.37 4.83
N PRO A 118 -5.10 -6.09 5.74
CA PRO A 118 -4.42 -6.89 6.76
C PRO A 118 -3.54 -8.00 6.17
N LEU A 119 -3.99 -8.66 5.10
CA LEU A 119 -3.19 -9.68 4.41
C LEU A 119 -1.93 -9.10 3.80
N PHE A 120 -2.01 -7.90 3.19
CA PHE A 120 -0.85 -7.20 2.69
C PHE A 120 0.15 -6.89 3.82
N LEU A 121 -0.33 -6.32 4.93
CA LEU A 121 0.52 -6.01 6.09
C LEU A 121 1.20 -7.26 6.65
N TYR A 122 0.48 -8.37 6.73
CA TYR A 122 1.04 -9.66 7.15
C TYR A 122 2.17 -10.10 6.22
N TYR A 123 1.95 -10.08 4.91
CA TYR A 123 2.98 -10.43 3.92
C TYR A 123 4.18 -9.48 3.99
N GLU A 124 3.95 -8.17 4.13
CA GLU A 124 4.99 -7.15 4.28
C GLU A 124 5.86 -7.43 5.52
N SER A 125 5.25 -7.75 6.66
CA SER A 125 5.97 -8.05 7.91
C SER A 125 6.93 -9.25 7.78
N LEU A 126 6.61 -10.20 6.92
CA LEU A 126 7.43 -11.39 6.68
C LEU A 126 8.57 -11.16 5.67
N ASN A 127 8.37 -10.29 4.67
CA ASN A 127 9.23 -10.21 3.49
C ASN A 127 9.99 -8.88 3.34
N ASN A 128 9.54 -7.82 4.02
CA ASN A 128 10.17 -6.50 3.93
C ASN A 128 11.24 -6.33 5.02
N SER A 129 12.51 -6.20 4.63
CA SER A 129 13.62 -5.97 5.57
C SER A 129 13.50 -4.63 6.30
N THR A 130 13.00 -3.58 5.62
CA THR A 130 12.75 -2.27 6.24
C THR A 130 11.71 -2.38 7.35
N PHE A 131 10.65 -3.15 7.16
CA PHE A 131 9.63 -3.39 8.18
C PHE A 131 10.23 -4.09 9.42
N LYS A 132 11.19 -5.02 9.23
CA LYS A 132 11.84 -5.76 10.33
C LYS A 132 12.86 -4.91 11.09
N ASN A 133 13.60 -4.07 10.37
CA ASN A 133 14.75 -3.35 10.92
C ASN A 133 14.42 -1.94 11.41
N ASN A 134 13.27 -1.38 11.01
CA ASN A 134 12.85 -0.03 11.37
C ASN A 134 11.50 -0.05 12.10
N SER A 135 11.53 0.12 13.41
CA SER A 135 10.33 0.11 14.26
C SER A 135 9.36 1.24 13.94
N GLU A 136 9.85 2.44 13.61
CA GLU A 136 9.01 3.59 13.27
C GLU A 136 8.22 3.36 11.98
N TYR A 137 8.88 2.76 10.97
CA TYR A 137 8.22 2.37 9.73
C TYR A 137 7.16 1.30 9.97
N ALA A 138 7.49 0.28 10.75
CA ALA A 138 6.57 -0.82 11.06
C ALA A 138 5.33 -0.32 11.83
N GLU A 139 5.51 0.58 12.79
CA GLU A 139 4.43 1.19 13.56
C GLU A 139 3.51 2.02 12.65
N MET A 140 4.08 2.88 11.83
CA MET A 140 3.32 3.66 10.82
C MET A 140 2.47 2.74 9.94
N ARG A 141 3.05 1.66 9.39
CA ARG A 141 2.34 0.71 8.52
C ARG A 141 1.19 0.01 9.23
N ARG A 142 1.38 -0.38 10.50
CA ARG A 142 0.32 -0.96 11.33
C ARG A 142 -0.82 0.04 11.58
N ILE A 143 -0.49 1.27 11.95
CA ILE A 143 -1.49 2.33 12.20
C ILE A 143 -2.28 2.63 10.92
N LEU A 144 -1.61 2.80 9.78
CA LEU A 144 -2.26 3.06 8.48
C LEU A 144 -3.22 1.92 8.10
N THR A 145 -2.77 0.68 8.22
CA THR A 145 -3.62 -0.49 7.92
C THR A 145 -4.81 -0.57 8.87
N LEU A 146 -4.62 -0.31 10.17
CA LEU A 146 -5.70 -0.29 11.14
C LEU A 146 -6.75 0.77 10.80
N LEU A 147 -6.31 2.01 10.52
CA LEU A 147 -7.20 3.12 10.16
C LEU A 147 -8.03 2.79 8.91
N VAL A 148 -7.38 2.29 7.86
CA VAL A 148 -8.08 1.90 6.63
C VAL A 148 -9.07 0.76 6.90
N THR A 149 -8.67 -0.25 7.68
CA THR A 149 -9.55 -1.38 8.01
C THR A 149 -10.78 -0.92 8.80
N ILE A 150 -10.63 0.03 9.73
CA ILE A 150 -11.75 0.64 10.47
C ILE A 150 -12.69 1.36 9.50
N CYS A 151 -12.18 2.10 8.51
CA CYS A 151 -13.01 2.78 7.52
C CYS A 151 -13.91 1.82 6.70
N TYR A 152 -13.51 0.55 6.56
CA TYR A 152 -14.36 -0.47 5.91
C TYR A 152 -15.36 -1.14 6.84
N PHE A 153 -15.18 -1.01 8.16
CA PHE A 153 -16.05 -1.65 9.16
C PHE A 153 -17.29 -0.80 9.51
N ILE A 154 -17.21 0.50 9.29
CA ILE A 154 -18.29 1.47 9.55
C ILE A 154 -19.27 1.49 8.39
#